data_4fe41dd1a0455c3f48af63256273a388
#
_entry.id   4fe41dd1a0455c3f48af63256273a388
#
_cell.length_a   1.000
_cell.length_b   1.000
_cell.length_c   1.000
_cell.angle_alpha   90.00
_cell.angle_beta   90.00
_cell.angle_gamma   90.00
#
_symmetry.space_group_name_H-M   'P 1'
#
loop_
_entity.id
_entity.type
_entity.pdbx_description
1 polymer ?
#
loop_
_entity_poly.entity_id
_entity_poly.type
_entity_poly.pdbx_seq_one_letter_code
_entity_poly.pdbx_strand_id
1 'polypeptide(L)'
;MPTIGVQMMMLRDEVGKAGPYEVLRRLTDAGFRAVEVSQIPMTPENVAEMRRARDELGVDFGALSAAVGPGPNDCLVERFDKIVADCRALDARHVRIGMMPLSALATTEGVVEFCRRTQDIATRLADEGVQLHYHNHHVEFARRGGVTVLDAIRAEAPGMRLEIDVHWVQRGGRDPVRTLQKYAGLVDLVHLKDYRIGELGPGALEAQRSGDREAFLREFAAVVEFGEVGEGNLEWAEIVDQSIASGAEYLLIEQDVLYGRDAFDCLATSREHLVDLGYEKLL
;
A
#
# COMPACT_ATOMS: atom_id res chain seq x y z
N MET A 1 -17.29 10.18 -1.09
CA MET A 1 -16.77 9.46 0.08
C MET A 1 -15.81 8.41 -0.46
N PRO A 2 -14.70 8.12 0.22
CA PRO A 2 -13.80 7.08 -0.23
C PRO A 2 -14.45 5.69 -0.15
N THR A 3 -13.84 4.73 -0.83
CA THR A 3 -14.20 3.31 -0.72
C THR A 3 -13.12 2.56 0.05
N ILE A 4 -13.50 1.74 1.02
CA ILE A 4 -12.58 0.82 1.70
C ILE A 4 -12.48 -0.46 0.86
N GLY A 5 -11.25 -0.84 0.54
CA GLY A 5 -10.94 -2.01 -0.26
C GLY A 5 -9.75 -2.79 0.28
N VAL A 6 -9.21 -3.68 -0.55
CA VAL A 6 -8.14 -4.61 -0.18
C VAL A 6 -6.98 -4.53 -1.15
N GLN A 7 -5.76 -4.46 -0.64
CA GLN A 7 -4.54 -4.63 -1.43
C GLN A 7 -4.27 -6.13 -1.66
N MET A 8 -4.26 -6.54 -2.92
CA MET A 8 -4.29 -7.96 -3.30
C MET A 8 -2.99 -8.74 -3.06
N MET A 9 -1.88 -8.07 -2.70
CA MET A 9 -0.64 -8.78 -2.34
C MET A 9 -0.87 -9.79 -1.21
N MET A 10 -1.76 -9.48 -0.25
CA MET A 10 -2.16 -10.40 0.83
C MET A 10 -2.74 -11.72 0.30
N LEU A 11 -3.33 -11.68 -0.88
CA LEU A 11 -4.08 -12.78 -1.50
C LEU A 11 -3.33 -13.44 -2.67
N ARG A 12 -2.08 -13.06 -2.93
CA ARG A 12 -1.31 -13.54 -4.09
C ARG A 12 -1.22 -15.06 -4.17
N ASP A 13 -1.06 -15.72 -3.01
CA ASP A 13 -0.96 -17.18 -2.96
C ASP A 13 -2.32 -17.85 -3.27
N GLU A 14 -3.42 -17.22 -2.84
CA GLU A 14 -4.78 -17.67 -3.16
C GLU A 14 -5.09 -17.44 -4.64
N VAL A 15 -4.68 -16.29 -5.21
CA VAL A 15 -4.76 -16.05 -6.66
C VAL A 15 -3.97 -17.09 -7.45
N GLY A 16 -2.78 -17.44 -6.98
CA GLY A 16 -1.96 -18.51 -7.60
C GLY A 16 -2.63 -19.88 -7.60
N LYS A 17 -3.49 -20.17 -6.62
CA LYS A 17 -4.19 -21.47 -6.50
C LYS A 17 -5.51 -21.49 -7.25
N ALA A 18 -6.29 -20.43 -7.18
CA ALA A 18 -7.71 -20.41 -7.60
C ALA A 18 -8.02 -19.47 -8.78
N GLY A 19 -7.06 -18.64 -9.18
CA GLY A 19 -7.26 -17.55 -10.15
C GLY A 19 -7.87 -16.28 -9.55
N PRO A 20 -7.69 -15.13 -10.24
CA PRO A 20 -8.16 -13.85 -9.73
C PRO A 20 -9.69 -13.77 -9.57
N TYR A 21 -10.46 -14.34 -10.51
CA TYR A 21 -11.92 -14.26 -10.46
C TYR A 21 -12.50 -14.88 -9.18
N GLU A 22 -12.04 -16.09 -8.82
CA GLU A 22 -12.54 -16.78 -7.63
C GLU A 22 -12.14 -16.06 -6.34
N VAL A 23 -10.92 -15.51 -6.28
CA VAL A 23 -10.46 -14.73 -5.13
C VAL A 23 -11.29 -13.44 -4.99
N LEU A 24 -11.56 -12.74 -6.08
CA LEU A 24 -12.39 -11.54 -6.09
C LEU A 24 -13.86 -11.86 -5.73
N ARG A 25 -14.38 -13.00 -6.17
CA ARG A 25 -15.71 -13.48 -5.75
C ARG A 25 -15.76 -13.68 -4.23
N ARG A 26 -14.76 -14.34 -3.65
CA ARG A 26 -14.65 -14.52 -2.18
C ARG A 26 -14.53 -13.18 -1.45
N LEU A 27 -13.81 -12.19 -2.00
CA LEU A 27 -13.75 -10.83 -1.45
C LEU A 27 -15.11 -10.14 -1.46
N THR A 28 -15.87 -10.27 -2.56
CA THR A 28 -17.22 -9.68 -2.62
C THR A 28 -18.18 -10.34 -1.65
N ASP A 29 -18.07 -11.67 -1.45
CA ASP A 29 -18.84 -12.40 -0.43
C ASP A 29 -18.45 -11.96 0.99
N ALA A 30 -17.18 -11.59 1.22
CA ALA A 30 -16.72 -11.04 2.49
C ALA A 30 -17.07 -9.55 2.68
N GLY A 31 -17.73 -8.92 1.71
CA GLY A 31 -18.22 -7.55 1.79
C GLY A 31 -17.24 -6.48 1.32
N PHE A 32 -16.20 -6.84 0.55
CA PHE A 32 -15.29 -5.90 -0.10
C PHE A 32 -15.57 -5.82 -1.59
N ARG A 33 -15.59 -4.60 -2.14
CA ARG A 33 -15.83 -4.39 -3.58
C ARG A 33 -14.72 -3.62 -4.29
N ALA A 34 -13.83 -2.99 -3.57
CA ALA A 34 -12.68 -2.29 -4.14
C ALA A 34 -11.37 -3.04 -3.88
N VAL A 35 -10.47 -3.02 -4.84
CA VAL A 35 -9.16 -3.66 -4.73
C VAL A 35 -8.05 -2.80 -5.34
N GLU A 36 -6.85 -2.96 -4.80
CA GLU A 36 -5.61 -2.59 -5.47
C GLU A 36 -4.90 -3.86 -5.94
N VAL A 37 -4.57 -3.92 -7.22
CA VAL A 37 -3.83 -5.04 -7.78
C VAL A 37 -2.34 -4.84 -7.57
N SER A 38 -1.72 -5.67 -6.76
CA SER A 38 -0.28 -5.64 -6.47
C SER A 38 0.29 -7.04 -6.36
N GLN A 39 1.46 -7.26 -6.97
CA GLN A 39 2.18 -8.54 -6.99
C GLN A 39 1.35 -9.71 -7.55
N ILE A 40 0.32 -9.41 -8.30
CA ILE A 40 -0.44 -10.37 -9.10
C ILE A 40 0.08 -10.30 -10.54
N PRO A 41 0.48 -11.40 -11.16
CA PRO A 41 0.93 -11.39 -12.55
C PRO A 41 -0.17 -10.86 -13.48
N MET A 42 0.10 -9.76 -14.19
CA MET A 42 -0.83 -9.14 -15.13
C MET A 42 -0.73 -9.84 -16.50
N THR A 43 -0.97 -11.17 -16.52
CA THR A 43 -1.07 -11.91 -17.77
C THR A 43 -2.41 -11.61 -18.47
N PRO A 44 -2.52 -11.81 -19.79
CA PRO A 44 -3.80 -11.63 -20.49
C PRO A 44 -4.95 -12.43 -19.86
N GLU A 45 -4.67 -13.64 -19.37
CA GLU A 45 -5.65 -14.52 -18.72
C GLU A 45 -6.12 -13.93 -17.39
N ASN A 46 -5.17 -13.48 -16.53
CA ASN A 46 -5.52 -12.88 -15.24
C ASN A 46 -6.27 -11.55 -15.44
N VAL A 47 -5.87 -10.73 -16.40
CA VAL A 47 -6.58 -9.48 -16.72
C VAL A 47 -8.00 -9.79 -17.23
N ALA A 48 -8.18 -10.83 -18.04
CA ALA A 48 -9.50 -11.25 -18.51
C ALA A 48 -10.41 -11.73 -17.36
N GLU A 49 -9.86 -12.48 -16.39
CA GLU A 49 -10.60 -12.91 -15.19
C GLU A 49 -10.95 -11.73 -14.28
N MET A 50 -10.02 -10.80 -14.06
CA MET A 50 -10.27 -9.58 -13.29
C MET A 50 -11.34 -8.70 -13.96
N ARG A 51 -11.27 -8.54 -15.29
CA ARG A 51 -12.30 -7.82 -16.05
C ARG A 51 -13.66 -8.51 -15.91
N ARG A 52 -13.70 -9.84 -15.97
CA ARG A 52 -14.92 -10.60 -15.74
C ARG A 52 -15.48 -10.36 -14.32
N ALA A 53 -14.62 -10.30 -13.28
CA ALA A 53 -15.04 -9.97 -11.93
C ALA A 53 -15.60 -8.54 -11.83
N ARG A 54 -15.00 -7.56 -12.52
CA ARG A 54 -15.56 -6.22 -12.65
C ARG A 54 -16.98 -6.26 -13.23
N ASP A 55 -17.15 -6.95 -14.35
CA ASP A 55 -18.37 -6.95 -15.13
C ASP A 55 -19.51 -7.75 -14.45
N GLU A 56 -19.19 -8.87 -13.80
CA GLU A 56 -20.17 -9.78 -13.19
C GLU A 56 -20.41 -9.54 -11.70
N LEU A 57 -19.38 -9.14 -10.95
CA LEU A 57 -19.43 -9.00 -9.49
C LEU A 57 -19.43 -7.53 -9.03
N GLY A 58 -19.19 -6.59 -9.95
CA GLY A 58 -19.10 -5.16 -9.63
C GLY A 58 -17.85 -4.79 -8.83
N VAL A 59 -16.74 -5.52 -9.03
CA VAL A 59 -15.46 -5.19 -8.41
C VAL A 59 -14.90 -3.91 -9.01
N ASP A 60 -14.51 -2.98 -8.14
CA ASP A 60 -13.83 -1.73 -8.48
C ASP A 60 -12.30 -1.88 -8.33
N PHE A 61 -11.56 -1.59 -9.38
CA PHE A 61 -10.10 -1.62 -9.37
C PHE A 61 -9.56 -0.22 -9.09
N GLY A 62 -9.46 0.10 -7.80
CA GLY A 62 -9.03 1.42 -7.32
C GLY A 62 -7.63 1.80 -7.79
N ALA A 63 -6.68 0.85 -7.83
CA ALA A 63 -5.34 1.08 -8.35
C ALA A 63 -4.68 -0.18 -8.90
N LEU A 64 -3.73 0.02 -9.84
CA LEU A 64 -2.80 -1.01 -10.30
C LEU A 64 -1.37 -0.67 -9.86
N SER A 65 -0.64 -1.66 -9.38
CA SER A 65 0.76 -1.48 -9.00
C SER A 65 1.69 -1.65 -10.20
N ALA A 66 2.65 -0.75 -10.33
CA ALA A 66 3.71 -0.81 -11.33
C ALA A 66 5.07 -0.50 -10.71
N ALA A 67 6.14 -0.86 -11.43
CA ALA A 67 7.51 -0.61 -11.02
C ALA A 67 8.21 0.38 -11.96
N VAL A 68 9.35 0.93 -11.53
CA VAL A 68 10.25 1.75 -12.37
C VAL A 68 11.62 1.07 -12.54
N GLY A 69 11.67 -0.21 -12.22
CA GLY A 69 12.82 -1.10 -12.33
C GLY A 69 12.40 -2.55 -12.15
N PRO A 70 13.34 -3.50 -12.02
CA PRO A 70 13.02 -4.91 -11.77
C PRO A 70 12.18 -5.09 -10.52
N GLY A 71 11.14 -5.92 -10.59
CA GLY A 71 10.24 -6.21 -9.47
C GLY A 71 9.11 -7.16 -9.87
N PRO A 72 8.19 -7.45 -8.94
CA PRO A 72 7.08 -8.36 -9.17
C PRO A 72 5.96 -7.78 -10.05
N ASN A 73 5.93 -6.45 -10.19
CA ASN A 73 4.93 -5.76 -11.02
C ASN A 73 5.55 -5.34 -12.35
N ASP A 74 4.72 -5.12 -13.38
CA ASP A 74 5.15 -4.62 -14.68
C ASP A 74 5.88 -3.27 -14.55
N CYS A 75 6.94 -3.10 -15.35
CA CYS A 75 7.77 -1.90 -15.32
C CYS A 75 7.22 -0.83 -16.27
N LEU A 76 6.91 0.36 -15.74
CA LEU A 76 6.41 1.51 -16.50
C LEU A 76 7.35 1.97 -17.63
N VAL A 77 8.64 1.69 -17.49
CA VAL A 77 9.65 2.06 -18.50
C VAL A 77 9.61 1.14 -19.71
N GLU A 78 9.34 -0.15 -19.48
CA GLU A 78 9.43 -1.19 -20.50
C GLU A 78 8.06 -1.57 -21.08
N ARG A 79 6.99 -1.41 -20.27
CA ARG A 79 5.64 -1.90 -20.55
C ARG A 79 4.55 -0.85 -20.42
N PHE A 80 4.88 0.41 -20.70
CA PHE A 80 3.95 1.53 -20.53
C PHE A 80 2.60 1.28 -21.22
N ASP A 81 2.62 0.96 -22.51
CA ASP A 81 1.39 0.77 -23.31
C ASP A 81 0.54 -0.40 -22.80
N LYS A 82 1.21 -1.48 -22.30
CA LYS A 82 0.51 -2.60 -21.65
C LYS A 82 -0.19 -2.16 -20.39
N ILE A 83 0.51 -1.43 -19.51
CA ILE A 83 -0.06 -0.94 -18.24
C ILE A 83 -1.28 -0.04 -18.51
N VAL A 84 -1.19 0.85 -19.50
CA VAL A 84 -2.33 1.68 -19.92
C VAL A 84 -3.48 0.82 -20.45
N ALA A 85 -3.18 -0.22 -21.23
CA ALA A 85 -4.20 -1.14 -21.74
C ALA A 85 -4.89 -1.92 -20.59
N ASP A 86 -4.13 -2.36 -19.58
CA ASP A 86 -4.67 -3.03 -18.40
C ASP A 86 -5.55 -2.07 -17.57
N CYS A 87 -5.12 -0.81 -17.37
CA CYS A 87 -5.92 0.23 -16.74
C CYS A 87 -7.28 0.40 -17.45
N ARG A 88 -7.27 0.50 -18.78
CA ARG A 88 -8.50 0.60 -19.56
C ARG A 88 -9.37 -0.66 -19.47
N ALA A 89 -8.76 -1.85 -19.48
CA ALA A 89 -9.47 -3.11 -19.37
C ALA A 89 -10.19 -3.26 -18.03
N LEU A 90 -9.63 -2.70 -16.94
CA LEU A 90 -10.14 -2.79 -15.59
C LEU A 90 -10.87 -1.52 -15.13
N ASP A 91 -10.94 -0.47 -15.95
CA ASP A 91 -11.43 0.88 -15.61
C ASP A 91 -10.68 1.51 -14.42
N ALA A 92 -9.41 1.13 -14.24
CA ALA A 92 -8.57 1.66 -13.18
C ALA A 92 -7.98 3.02 -13.57
N ARG A 93 -8.08 4.00 -12.70
CA ARG A 93 -7.61 5.37 -12.94
C ARG A 93 -6.33 5.72 -12.20
N HIS A 94 -5.88 4.87 -11.32
CA HIS A 94 -4.68 5.06 -10.51
C HIS A 94 -3.66 3.96 -10.78
N VAL A 95 -2.42 4.38 -10.98
CA VAL A 95 -1.25 3.50 -11.00
C VAL A 95 -0.34 3.94 -9.88
N ARG A 96 0.16 3.02 -9.07
CA ARG A 96 1.08 3.35 -8.00
C ARG A 96 2.44 2.69 -8.18
N ILE A 97 3.50 3.40 -7.80
CA ILE A 97 4.85 2.86 -7.64
C ILE A 97 5.02 2.46 -6.18
N GLY A 98 5.22 1.14 -5.93
CA GLY A 98 5.32 0.60 -4.58
C GLY A 98 6.57 1.02 -3.83
N MET A 99 7.69 1.17 -4.50
CA MET A 99 8.95 1.63 -3.92
C MET A 99 9.92 2.10 -5.00
N MET A 100 10.68 3.14 -4.67
CA MET A 100 11.84 3.59 -5.45
C MET A 100 12.92 2.50 -5.45
N PRO A 101 13.61 2.24 -6.57
CA PRO A 101 14.77 1.34 -6.57
C PRO A 101 15.78 1.74 -5.50
N LEU A 102 16.31 0.78 -4.74
CA LEU A 102 17.24 1.04 -3.64
C LEU A 102 18.51 1.77 -4.11
N SER A 103 18.95 1.53 -5.35
CA SER A 103 20.08 2.25 -5.95
C SER A 103 19.80 3.74 -6.13
N ALA A 104 18.56 4.11 -6.47
CA ALA A 104 18.15 5.51 -6.56
C ALA A 104 18.00 6.12 -5.16
N LEU A 105 17.43 5.37 -4.22
CA LEU A 105 17.29 5.81 -2.82
C LEU A 105 18.64 6.01 -2.10
N ALA A 106 19.73 5.43 -2.59
CA ALA A 106 21.03 5.49 -1.93
C ALA A 106 21.64 6.92 -1.88
N THR A 107 21.36 7.78 -2.87
CA THR A 107 21.93 9.14 -2.97
C THR A 107 20.85 10.20 -3.21
N THR A 108 21.18 11.45 -2.95
CA THR A 108 20.27 12.59 -3.25
C THR A 108 20.07 12.75 -4.75
N GLU A 109 21.14 12.61 -5.51
CA GLU A 109 21.13 12.67 -6.98
C GLU A 109 20.28 11.56 -7.58
N GLY A 110 20.35 10.34 -7.02
CA GLY A 110 19.52 9.21 -7.41
C GLY A 110 18.02 9.47 -7.19
N VAL A 111 17.66 10.09 -6.06
CA VAL A 111 16.27 10.50 -5.79
C VAL A 111 15.81 11.54 -6.81
N VAL A 112 16.60 12.56 -7.10
CA VAL A 112 16.25 13.61 -8.08
C VAL A 112 16.08 13.00 -9.49
N GLU A 113 16.98 12.12 -9.90
CA GLU A 113 16.90 11.45 -11.20
C GLU A 113 15.66 10.55 -11.31
N PHE A 114 15.35 9.80 -10.24
CA PHE A 114 14.11 9.04 -10.16
C PHE A 114 12.88 9.95 -10.31
N CYS A 115 12.86 11.08 -9.61
CA CYS A 115 11.75 12.03 -9.67
C CYS A 115 11.57 12.63 -11.05
N ARG A 116 12.63 13.00 -11.75
CA ARG A 116 12.54 13.50 -13.14
C ARG A 116 11.94 12.45 -14.08
N ARG A 117 12.43 11.22 -13.99
CA ARG A 117 11.92 10.12 -14.80
C ARG A 117 10.46 9.82 -14.52
N THR A 118 10.06 9.80 -13.25
CA THR A 118 8.67 9.54 -12.87
C THR A 118 7.75 10.72 -13.17
N GLN A 119 8.25 11.96 -13.18
CA GLN A 119 7.50 13.12 -13.64
C GLN A 119 7.13 13.00 -15.11
N ASP A 120 8.07 12.57 -15.97
CA ASP A 120 7.80 12.34 -17.41
C ASP A 120 6.76 11.22 -17.59
N ILE A 121 6.87 10.14 -16.82
CA ILE A 121 5.90 9.03 -16.82
C ILE A 121 4.53 9.53 -16.33
N ALA A 122 4.48 10.32 -15.25
CA ALA A 122 3.23 10.87 -14.72
C ALA A 122 2.50 11.75 -15.76
N THR A 123 3.25 12.58 -16.49
CA THR A 123 2.67 13.39 -17.57
C THR A 123 2.06 12.52 -18.67
N ARG A 124 2.77 11.49 -19.12
CA ARG A 124 2.27 10.56 -20.15
C ARG A 124 1.06 9.76 -19.69
N LEU A 125 1.04 9.32 -18.43
CA LEU A 125 -0.13 8.62 -17.84
C LEU A 125 -1.33 9.55 -17.73
N ALA A 126 -1.12 10.82 -17.37
CA ALA A 126 -2.19 11.82 -17.29
C ALA A 126 -2.84 12.08 -18.69
N ASP A 127 -2.05 12.07 -19.78
CA ASP A 127 -2.57 12.16 -21.16
C ASP A 127 -3.49 10.96 -21.52
N GLU A 128 -3.31 9.81 -20.83
CA GLU A 128 -4.13 8.60 -20.96
C GLU A 128 -5.29 8.55 -19.93
N GLY A 129 -5.46 9.59 -19.11
CA GLY A 129 -6.48 9.67 -18.06
C GLY A 129 -6.16 8.85 -16.82
N VAL A 130 -4.88 8.52 -16.61
CA VAL A 130 -4.39 7.71 -15.46
C VAL A 130 -3.49 8.58 -14.58
N GLN A 131 -3.73 8.56 -13.27
CA GLN A 131 -2.92 9.28 -12.29
C GLN A 131 -1.84 8.36 -11.71
N LEU A 132 -0.59 8.85 -11.70
CA LEU A 132 0.53 8.16 -11.06
C LEU A 132 0.64 8.53 -9.59
N HIS A 133 0.87 7.53 -8.72
CA HIS A 133 1.07 7.67 -7.28
C HIS A 133 2.39 7.09 -6.82
N TYR A 134 2.90 7.61 -5.73
CA TYR A 134 4.04 7.06 -4.99
C TYR A 134 3.59 6.57 -3.62
N HIS A 135 3.86 5.30 -3.33
CA HIS A 135 3.64 4.68 -2.02
C HIS A 135 4.88 4.84 -1.15
N ASN A 136 4.72 5.33 0.08
CA ASN A 136 5.82 5.48 1.01
C ASN A 136 6.06 4.22 1.85
N HIS A 137 7.35 4.01 2.16
CA HIS A 137 7.78 3.20 3.30
C HIS A 137 8.39 4.11 4.39
N HIS A 138 8.97 3.50 5.43
CA HIS A 138 9.65 4.26 6.49
C HIS A 138 10.92 4.95 6.01
N VAL A 139 11.58 4.43 4.98
CA VAL A 139 12.86 4.94 4.46
C VAL A 139 12.73 6.30 3.80
N GLU A 140 11.56 6.68 3.28
CA GLU A 140 11.30 8.00 2.71
C GLU A 140 11.20 9.11 3.76
N PHE A 141 11.13 8.75 5.05
CA PHE A 141 11.21 9.71 6.15
C PHE A 141 12.64 10.03 6.59
N ALA A 142 13.64 9.37 5.99
CA ALA A 142 15.03 9.77 6.15
C ALA A 142 15.24 11.21 5.68
N ARG A 143 16.07 11.97 6.44
CA ARG A 143 16.34 13.39 6.13
C ARG A 143 17.65 13.54 5.37
N ARG A 144 17.62 14.35 4.31
CA ARG A 144 18.76 14.77 3.53
C ARG A 144 18.73 16.28 3.42
N GLY A 145 19.75 16.94 3.94
CA GLY A 145 19.78 18.40 3.97
C GLY A 145 18.61 19.05 4.75
N GLY A 146 18.05 18.33 5.75
CA GLY A 146 16.93 18.81 6.55
C GLY A 146 15.52 18.46 5.99
N VAL A 147 15.43 18.02 4.73
CA VAL A 147 14.18 17.66 4.04
C VAL A 147 14.02 16.12 4.04
N THR A 148 12.81 15.60 4.20
CA THR A 148 12.57 14.17 4.04
C THR A 148 12.62 13.77 2.57
N VAL A 149 12.96 12.50 2.28
CA VAL A 149 12.93 12.00 0.89
C VAL A 149 11.52 12.11 0.31
N LEU A 150 10.48 11.88 1.12
CA LEU A 150 9.09 12.03 0.66
C LEU A 150 8.75 13.48 0.27
N ASP A 151 9.23 14.47 1.04
CA ASP A 151 9.08 15.88 0.68
C ASP A 151 9.84 16.22 -0.61
N ALA A 152 11.04 15.65 -0.79
CA ALA A 152 11.81 15.83 -2.01
C ALA A 152 11.10 15.22 -3.23
N ILE A 153 10.53 14.02 -3.11
CA ILE A 153 9.71 13.39 -4.16
C ILE A 153 8.56 14.32 -4.57
N ARG A 154 7.85 14.90 -3.60
CA ARG A 154 6.75 15.83 -3.87
C ARG A 154 7.19 17.10 -4.57
N ALA A 155 8.35 17.63 -4.20
CA ALA A 155 8.88 18.87 -4.80
C ALA A 155 9.38 18.64 -6.25
N GLU A 156 10.06 17.51 -6.49
CA GLU A 156 10.76 17.22 -7.75
C GLU A 156 9.86 16.52 -8.80
N ALA A 157 8.76 15.86 -8.36
CA ALA A 157 7.79 15.19 -9.23
C ALA A 157 6.35 15.62 -8.91
N PRO A 158 5.98 16.88 -9.18
CA PRO A 158 4.66 17.43 -8.82
C PRO A 158 3.47 16.77 -9.54
N GLY A 159 3.69 16.14 -10.69
CA GLY A 159 2.67 15.36 -11.42
C GLY A 159 2.34 14.01 -10.77
N MET A 160 3.17 13.53 -9.87
CA MET A 160 2.93 12.29 -9.13
C MET A 160 2.21 12.62 -7.81
N ARG A 161 1.12 11.92 -7.51
CA ARG A 161 0.37 12.05 -6.25
C ARG A 161 0.85 11.02 -5.22
N LEU A 162 0.20 10.92 -4.08
CA LEU A 162 0.65 10.07 -2.99
C LEU A 162 -0.37 8.97 -2.67
N GLU A 163 0.16 7.80 -2.42
CA GLU A 163 -0.46 6.74 -1.64
C GLU A 163 0.24 6.69 -0.29
N ILE A 164 -0.48 7.07 0.77
CA ILE A 164 0.10 7.12 2.12
C ILE A 164 -0.17 5.81 2.87
N ASP A 165 0.90 5.10 3.22
CA ASP A 165 0.84 3.95 4.12
C ASP A 165 1.08 4.41 5.55
N VAL A 166 0.06 4.26 6.39
CA VAL A 166 0.06 4.78 7.76
C VAL A 166 0.98 4.00 8.71
N HIS A 167 1.15 2.69 8.48
CA HIS A 167 2.12 1.87 9.22
C HIS A 167 3.55 2.39 9.00
N TRP A 168 3.91 2.56 7.73
CA TRP A 168 5.24 3.02 7.39
C TRP A 168 5.51 4.47 7.79
N VAL A 169 4.47 5.31 7.85
CA VAL A 169 4.55 6.65 8.45
C VAL A 169 4.93 6.53 9.92
N GLN A 170 4.19 5.72 10.69
CA GLN A 170 4.44 5.49 12.12
C GLN A 170 5.85 4.92 12.34
N ARG A 171 6.21 3.91 11.56
CA ARG A 171 7.54 3.28 11.62
C ARG A 171 8.68 4.21 11.20
N GLY A 172 8.41 5.18 10.36
CA GLY A 172 9.30 6.29 9.98
C GLY A 172 9.40 7.39 11.03
N GLY A 173 8.79 7.20 12.21
CA GLY A 173 8.84 8.17 13.32
C GLY A 173 8.01 9.42 13.07
N ARG A 174 6.91 9.29 12.31
CA ARG A 174 5.95 10.35 12.05
C ARG A 174 4.56 9.92 12.50
N ASP A 175 3.75 10.91 12.85
CA ASP A 175 2.36 10.74 13.16
C ASP A 175 1.54 10.60 11.86
N PRO A 176 0.73 9.51 11.70
CA PRO A 176 -0.05 9.29 10.49
C PRO A 176 -1.07 10.39 10.21
N VAL A 177 -1.81 10.84 11.21
CA VAL A 177 -2.86 11.87 11.08
C VAL A 177 -2.24 13.19 10.60
N ARG A 178 -1.15 13.62 11.24
CA ARG A 178 -0.43 14.84 10.84
C ARG A 178 0.21 14.73 9.45
N THR A 179 0.62 13.53 9.06
CA THR A 179 1.20 13.29 7.73
C THR A 179 0.11 13.38 6.66
N LEU A 180 -1.04 12.75 6.88
CA LEU A 180 -2.21 12.87 6.01
C LEU A 180 -2.65 14.34 5.88
N GLN A 181 -2.73 15.07 7.01
CA GLN A 181 -3.06 16.49 7.02
C GLN A 181 -2.05 17.33 6.22
N LYS A 182 -0.75 17.04 6.38
CA LYS A 182 0.33 17.75 5.65
C LYS A 182 0.19 17.63 4.14
N TYR A 183 -0.23 16.46 3.66
CA TYR A 183 -0.36 16.18 2.23
C TYR A 183 -1.81 16.22 1.74
N ALA A 184 -2.73 16.81 2.51
CA ALA A 184 -4.14 16.95 2.11
C ALA A 184 -4.29 17.55 0.71
N GLY A 185 -5.21 16.98 -0.08
CA GLY A 185 -5.42 17.33 -1.48
C GLY A 185 -4.41 16.71 -2.47
N LEU A 186 -3.42 15.94 -1.95
CA LEU A 186 -2.43 15.21 -2.75
C LEU A 186 -2.48 13.70 -2.52
N VAL A 187 -3.32 13.25 -1.60
CA VAL A 187 -3.48 11.85 -1.19
C VAL A 187 -4.78 11.32 -1.73
N ASP A 188 -4.73 10.43 -2.73
CA ASP A 188 -5.92 9.76 -3.27
C ASP A 188 -6.07 8.35 -2.70
N LEU A 189 -4.96 7.73 -2.33
CA LEU A 189 -4.88 6.35 -1.86
C LEU A 189 -4.24 6.32 -0.46
N VAL A 190 -4.78 5.50 0.42
CA VAL A 190 -4.23 5.28 1.77
C VAL A 190 -4.20 3.78 2.06
N HIS A 191 -3.06 3.26 2.49
CA HIS A 191 -2.98 1.91 3.02
C HIS A 191 -3.33 1.92 4.51
N LEU A 192 -4.41 1.20 4.83
CA LEU A 192 -4.81 0.89 6.18
C LEU A 192 -4.03 -0.36 6.63
N LYS A 193 -2.85 -0.14 7.16
CA LYS A 193 -1.94 -1.17 7.65
C LYS A 193 -1.60 -0.88 9.11
N ASP A 194 -1.97 -1.79 10.03
CA ASP A 194 -1.78 -1.52 11.46
C ASP A 194 -0.33 -1.75 11.90
N TYR A 195 0.02 -1.09 12.98
CA TYR A 195 1.32 -1.11 13.63
C TYR A 195 1.15 -1.67 15.05
N ARG A 196 1.66 -2.88 15.28
CA ARG A 196 1.53 -3.54 16.58
C ARG A 196 2.88 -3.65 17.28
N ILE A 197 2.90 -3.41 18.57
CA ILE A 197 4.01 -3.77 19.45
C ILE A 197 3.65 -5.08 20.11
N GLY A 198 4.32 -6.15 19.71
CA GLY A 198 4.17 -7.48 20.27
C GLY A 198 4.87 -7.63 21.62
N GLU A 199 4.76 -8.80 22.20
CA GLU A 199 5.40 -9.12 23.47
C GLU A 199 6.86 -9.54 23.31
N LEU A 200 7.71 -9.19 24.28
CA LEU A 200 9.06 -9.71 24.35
C LEU A 200 9.03 -11.21 24.67
N GLY A 201 9.48 -12.01 23.72
CA GLY A 201 9.55 -13.45 23.85
C GLY A 201 10.61 -13.93 24.86
N PRO A 202 10.59 -15.23 25.23
CA PRO A 202 11.57 -15.83 26.13
C PRO A 202 13.01 -15.69 25.65
N GLY A 203 13.24 -15.60 24.34
CA GLY A 203 14.57 -15.37 23.75
C GLY A 203 15.22 -14.06 24.19
N ALA A 204 14.44 -12.98 24.34
CA ALA A 204 14.94 -11.71 24.84
C ALA A 204 15.43 -11.80 26.30
N LEU A 205 14.69 -12.51 27.16
CA LEU A 205 15.06 -12.74 28.55
C LEU A 205 16.33 -13.62 28.67
N GLU A 206 16.44 -14.65 27.84
CA GLU A 206 17.64 -15.51 27.83
C GLU A 206 18.86 -14.75 27.33
N ALA A 207 18.72 -13.98 26.24
CA ALA A 207 19.78 -13.12 25.73
C ALA A 207 20.25 -12.09 26.77
N GLN A 208 19.30 -11.51 27.52
CA GLN A 208 19.62 -10.61 28.63
C GLN A 208 20.40 -11.30 29.75
N ARG A 209 19.98 -12.53 30.16
CA ARG A 209 20.61 -13.29 31.24
C ARG A 209 22.01 -13.78 30.85
N SER A 210 22.20 -14.21 29.61
CA SER A 210 23.50 -14.64 29.08
C SER A 210 24.47 -13.49 28.75
N GLY A 211 23.98 -12.26 28.73
CA GLY A 211 24.76 -11.09 28.32
C GLY A 211 24.95 -11.00 26.81
N ASP A 212 24.19 -11.76 26.03
CA ASP A 212 24.20 -11.67 24.55
C ASP A 212 23.44 -10.42 24.09
N ARG A 213 24.18 -9.31 24.00
CA ARG A 213 23.61 -8.01 23.60
C ARG A 213 23.09 -8.01 22.16
N GLU A 214 23.71 -8.71 21.27
CA GLU A 214 23.29 -8.75 19.85
C GLU A 214 21.96 -9.49 19.72
N ALA A 215 21.84 -10.67 20.32
CA ALA A 215 20.59 -11.42 20.37
C ALA A 215 19.48 -10.60 21.05
N PHE A 216 19.79 -9.93 22.19
CA PHE A 216 18.83 -9.09 22.88
C PHE A 216 18.30 -7.94 21.98
N LEU A 217 19.19 -7.20 21.30
CA LEU A 217 18.78 -6.09 20.43
C LEU A 217 17.95 -6.58 19.24
N ARG A 218 18.25 -7.75 18.68
CA ARG A 218 17.47 -8.38 17.60
C ARG A 218 16.06 -8.72 18.08
N GLU A 219 15.93 -9.42 19.22
CA GLU A 219 14.64 -9.78 19.81
C GLU A 219 13.84 -8.53 20.21
N PHE A 220 14.51 -7.52 20.78
CA PHE A 220 13.87 -6.24 21.14
C PHE A 220 13.33 -5.48 19.94
N ALA A 221 14.03 -5.51 18.81
CA ALA A 221 13.58 -4.89 17.57
C ALA A 221 12.45 -5.67 16.89
N ALA A 222 12.42 -7.00 17.07
CA ALA A 222 11.45 -7.88 16.44
C ALA A 222 10.02 -7.77 16.99
N VAL A 223 9.81 -7.06 18.12
CA VAL A 223 8.47 -6.82 18.68
C VAL A 223 7.61 -5.87 17.86
N VAL A 224 8.20 -5.19 16.88
CA VAL A 224 7.43 -4.33 15.94
C VAL A 224 6.85 -5.22 14.86
N GLU A 225 5.54 -5.36 14.86
CA GLU A 225 4.80 -6.27 14.00
C GLU A 225 3.77 -5.56 13.13
N PHE A 226 3.32 -6.23 12.08
CA PHE A 226 2.10 -5.89 11.37
C PHE A 226 0.91 -6.47 12.13
N GLY A 227 -0.24 -5.81 12.05
CA GLY A 227 -1.49 -6.28 12.64
C GLY A 227 -2.65 -6.07 11.69
N GLU A 228 -3.72 -6.76 11.95
CA GLU A 228 -5.02 -6.45 11.38
C GLU A 228 -5.46 -5.07 11.85
N VAL A 229 -6.20 -4.35 11.01
CA VAL A 229 -6.75 -3.04 11.38
C VAL A 229 -7.56 -3.16 12.67
N GLY A 230 -7.12 -2.46 13.73
CA GLY A 230 -7.73 -2.50 15.06
C GLY A 230 -7.07 -3.45 16.07
N GLU A 231 -6.18 -4.35 15.63
CA GLU A 231 -5.43 -5.25 16.51
C GLU A 231 -4.05 -4.69 16.88
N GLY A 232 -3.76 -3.46 16.46
CA GLY A 232 -2.49 -2.79 16.69
C GLY A 232 -2.59 -1.56 17.60
N ASN A 233 -1.73 -0.59 17.32
CA ASN A 233 -1.54 0.58 18.16
C ASN A 233 -1.90 1.91 17.44
N LEU A 234 -2.53 1.84 16.26
CA LEU A 234 -2.92 3.04 15.51
C LEU A 234 -4.34 3.49 15.88
N GLU A 235 -4.55 4.81 15.90
CA GLU A 235 -5.84 5.43 16.22
C GLU A 235 -6.73 5.52 14.98
N TRP A 236 -7.46 4.44 14.69
CA TRP A 236 -8.12 4.24 13.41
C TRP A 236 -9.23 5.24 13.12
N ALA A 237 -10.01 5.66 14.10
CA ALA A 237 -11.04 6.67 13.89
C ALA A 237 -10.43 7.99 13.38
N GLU A 238 -9.33 8.46 14.00
CA GLU A 238 -8.65 9.68 13.58
C GLU A 238 -7.99 9.53 12.21
N ILE A 239 -7.42 8.37 11.92
CA ILE A 239 -6.75 8.07 10.64
C ILE A 239 -7.77 8.05 9.49
N VAL A 240 -8.88 7.34 9.64
CA VAL A 240 -9.93 7.27 8.61
C VAL A 240 -10.56 8.64 8.38
N ASP A 241 -10.94 9.34 9.44
CA ASP A 241 -11.53 10.69 9.34
C ASP A 241 -10.57 11.67 8.66
N GLN A 242 -9.27 11.64 9.00
CA GLN A 242 -8.29 12.50 8.36
C GLN A 242 -8.03 12.08 6.91
N SER A 243 -8.06 10.80 6.58
CA SER A 243 -7.94 10.33 5.19
C SER A 243 -9.08 10.88 4.32
N ILE A 244 -10.31 10.82 4.83
CA ILE A 244 -11.49 11.43 4.19
C ILE A 244 -11.28 12.94 4.02
N ALA A 245 -10.88 13.63 5.08
CA ALA A 245 -10.66 15.07 5.07
C ALA A 245 -9.50 15.50 4.13
N SER A 246 -8.54 14.61 3.91
CA SER A 246 -7.41 14.83 2.99
C SER A 246 -7.78 14.60 1.52
N GLY A 247 -8.95 14.05 1.22
CA GLY A 247 -9.47 13.84 -0.12
C GLY A 247 -9.18 12.45 -0.69
N ALA A 248 -8.86 11.45 0.16
CA ALA A 248 -8.64 10.08 -0.29
C ALA A 248 -9.87 9.53 -1.04
N GLU A 249 -9.63 8.80 -2.12
CA GLU A 249 -10.63 8.09 -2.91
C GLU A 249 -10.73 6.63 -2.49
N TYR A 250 -9.61 6.02 -2.11
CA TYR A 250 -9.56 4.63 -1.64
C TYR A 250 -8.75 4.50 -0.35
N LEU A 251 -9.27 3.66 0.55
CA LEU A 251 -8.62 3.23 1.78
C LEU A 251 -8.43 1.71 1.70
N LEU A 252 -7.20 1.24 1.55
CA LEU A 252 -6.89 -0.13 1.15
C LEU A 252 -6.24 -0.89 2.31
N ILE A 253 -6.93 -1.91 2.82
CA ILE A 253 -6.39 -2.78 3.88
C ILE A 253 -5.22 -3.57 3.32
N GLU A 254 -4.09 -3.51 4.02
CA GLU A 254 -2.87 -4.26 3.68
C GLU A 254 -2.19 -4.78 4.93
N GLN A 255 -1.60 -5.99 4.82
CA GLN A 255 -0.76 -6.58 5.86
C GLN A 255 0.35 -7.41 5.19
N ASP A 256 1.62 -7.03 5.40
CA ASP A 256 2.74 -7.69 4.71
C ASP A 256 3.03 -9.10 5.22
N VAL A 257 2.78 -9.35 6.51
CA VAL A 257 3.02 -10.64 7.15
C VAL A 257 1.79 -11.03 7.97
N LEU A 258 1.24 -12.20 7.65
CA LEU A 258 0.01 -12.72 8.30
C LEU A 258 0.30 -13.61 9.52
N TYR A 259 1.56 -13.85 9.84
CA TYR A 259 2.00 -14.69 10.98
C TYR A 259 1.31 -16.06 11.03
N GLY A 260 1.08 -16.67 9.85
CA GLY A 260 0.45 -17.99 9.70
C GLY A 260 -1.09 -17.98 9.76
N ARG A 261 -1.73 -16.84 9.87
CA ARG A 261 -3.19 -16.71 9.78
C ARG A 261 -3.68 -16.77 8.33
N ASP A 262 -4.93 -17.16 8.14
CA ASP A 262 -5.60 -17.07 6.84
C ASP A 262 -5.84 -15.61 6.45
N ALA A 263 -5.61 -15.26 5.18
CA ALA A 263 -5.74 -13.87 4.73
C ALA A 263 -7.18 -13.35 4.80
N PHE A 264 -8.18 -14.19 4.55
CA PHE A 264 -9.58 -13.79 4.65
C PHE A 264 -10.02 -13.62 6.10
N ASP A 265 -9.46 -14.41 7.05
CA ASP A 265 -9.71 -14.21 8.48
C ASP A 265 -9.11 -12.88 8.96
N CYS A 266 -7.92 -12.51 8.50
CA CYS A 266 -7.31 -11.21 8.80
C CYS A 266 -8.13 -10.05 8.22
N LEU A 267 -8.64 -10.21 7.01
CA LEU A 267 -9.51 -9.21 6.37
C LEU A 267 -10.86 -9.10 7.10
N ALA A 268 -11.45 -10.21 7.54
CA ALA A 268 -12.69 -10.20 8.32
C ALA A 268 -12.51 -9.45 9.66
N THR A 269 -11.41 -9.71 10.38
CA THR A 269 -11.06 -8.97 11.62
C THR A 269 -10.94 -7.47 11.35
N SER A 270 -10.19 -7.07 10.33
CA SER A 270 -10.02 -5.66 9.94
C SER A 270 -11.33 -4.99 9.57
N ARG A 271 -12.19 -5.70 8.82
CA ARG A 271 -13.51 -5.23 8.42
C ARG A 271 -14.43 -5.00 9.64
N GLU A 272 -14.45 -5.96 10.55
CA GLU A 272 -15.29 -5.93 11.75
C GLU A 272 -14.96 -4.69 12.59
N HIS A 273 -13.69 -4.41 12.81
CA HIS A 273 -13.25 -3.21 13.52
C HIS A 273 -13.69 -1.92 12.82
N LEU A 274 -13.57 -1.83 11.50
CA LEU A 274 -13.99 -0.64 10.74
C LEU A 274 -15.51 -0.46 10.77
N VAL A 275 -16.29 -1.53 10.79
CA VAL A 275 -17.75 -1.51 10.98
C VAL A 275 -18.10 -1.02 12.38
N ASP A 276 -17.42 -1.52 13.42
CA ASP A 276 -17.63 -1.10 14.81
C ASP A 276 -17.34 0.39 15.03
N LEU A 277 -16.39 0.94 14.28
CA LEU A 277 -16.12 2.39 14.25
C LEU A 277 -17.15 3.19 13.44
N GLY A 278 -18.11 2.54 12.74
CA GLY A 278 -19.17 3.21 11.99
C GLY A 278 -18.86 3.47 10.52
N TYR A 279 -17.81 2.88 9.97
CA TYR A 279 -17.39 3.07 8.56
C TYR A 279 -17.99 2.02 7.59
N GLU A 280 -19.03 1.29 7.97
CA GLU A 280 -19.68 0.28 7.12
C GLU A 280 -20.09 0.82 5.73
N LYS A 281 -20.49 2.09 5.64
CA LYS A 281 -20.91 2.71 4.37
C LYS A 281 -19.76 2.95 3.38
N LEU A 282 -18.53 2.76 3.80
CA LEU A 282 -17.33 2.91 2.97
C LEU A 282 -16.85 1.56 2.40
N LEU A 283 -17.40 0.44 2.87
CA LEU A 283 -17.08 -0.94 2.48
C LEU A 283 -17.81 -1.38 1.20
#